data_00d1a8e64a6e503af7d4408d3db94623
#
_entry.id   00d1a8e64a6e503af7d4408d3db94623
#
_cell.length_a   1.000
_cell.length_b   1.000
_cell.length_c   1.000
_cell.angle_alpha   90.00
_cell.angle_beta   90.00
_cell.angle_gamma   90.00
#
_symmetry.space_group_name_H-M   'P 1'
#
loop_
_entity.id
_entity.type
_entity.pdbx_description
1 polymer ?
#
loop_
_entity_poly.entity_id
_entity_poly.type
_entity_poly.pdbx_seq_one_letter_code
_entity_poly.pdbx_strand_id
1 'polypeptide(L)'
;MSTRHHAWLCGVLFLLLLTVGIAACAPATEAPRDTSASETVSPETAPTEDTGTGASSEEITEGVDTEIQTEGETFLMDTLKNPLSAGSAPDPVVVCHDGYYYATFTEALGIAIYRSNKLSTVLTDEKIIIMNLNEQVQGNVWAPELHYNPTTDRWYVYASGSTNGWEFNSIRMFCLESRTNDPFGEYVFKGYTDPDLLAIDQTVFYDEASGTLYTAFSQFTSKGQVITLAVMENPWTISDRRVEISYPKYSWEKQGKTEGKDERVNEGPVFLCKNGRLTLLYSASGCWSQYYCLGLLEFTGEDYAPDSVMNKSNWKKHNQPVFEAANEVFGVGHCFFFTTPDGETWISYHGMATPDAGEGGRYMYVQPISFDMQGLPVLGEPLSRDTVIPYPLPGAAS
;
A
#
# COMPACT_ATOMS: atom_id res chain seq x y z
N MET A 1 -30.61 -6.54 -43.00
CA MET A 1 -29.27 -5.97 -43.00
C MET A 1 -28.77 -6.03 -41.55
N SER A 2 -27.84 -6.95 -41.31
CA SER A 2 -27.38 -7.35 -39.97
C SER A 2 -26.14 -6.56 -39.63
N THR A 3 -26.17 -5.76 -38.56
CA THR A 3 -24.98 -5.12 -37.98
C THR A 3 -24.50 -5.98 -36.81
N ARG A 4 -23.36 -6.61 -37.00
CA ARG A 4 -22.65 -7.39 -35.97
C ARG A 4 -21.91 -6.42 -35.03
N HIS A 5 -22.29 -6.42 -33.78
CA HIS A 5 -21.47 -5.85 -32.70
C HIS A 5 -20.38 -6.86 -32.35
N HIS A 6 -19.14 -6.45 -32.52
CA HIS A 6 -17.98 -7.21 -32.01
C HIS A 6 -17.78 -6.82 -30.51
N ALA A 7 -18.13 -7.75 -29.64
CA ALA A 7 -17.75 -7.71 -28.25
C ALA A 7 -16.28 -8.14 -28.15
N TRP A 8 -15.45 -7.27 -27.59
CA TRP A 8 -14.08 -7.60 -27.21
C TRP A 8 -14.12 -8.28 -25.84
N LEU A 9 -13.90 -9.60 -25.82
CA LEU A 9 -13.63 -10.35 -24.61
C LEU A 9 -12.13 -10.22 -24.30
N CYS A 10 -11.77 -9.47 -23.26
CA CYS A 10 -10.53 -9.68 -22.52
C CYS A 10 -10.81 -10.73 -21.44
N GLY A 11 -10.55 -11.99 -21.74
CA GLY A 11 -10.59 -13.07 -20.77
C GLY A 11 -9.23 -13.22 -20.13
N VAL A 12 -9.05 -12.77 -18.90
CA VAL A 12 -7.93 -13.18 -18.05
C VAL A 12 -8.34 -14.51 -17.41
N LEU A 13 -7.80 -15.61 -17.92
CA LEU A 13 -8.01 -16.95 -17.37
C LEU A 13 -6.97 -17.20 -16.30
N PHE A 14 -7.32 -17.00 -15.02
CA PHE A 14 -6.51 -17.45 -13.89
C PHE A 14 -6.71 -18.96 -13.71
N LEU A 15 -5.72 -19.75 -14.11
CA LEU A 15 -5.63 -21.17 -13.77
C LEU A 15 -4.77 -21.34 -12.53
N LEU A 16 -5.40 -21.39 -11.34
CA LEU A 16 -4.75 -21.87 -10.12
C LEU A 16 -4.69 -23.40 -10.15
N LEU A 17 -3.52 -23.95 -10.50
CA LEU A 17 -3.20 -25.36 -10.27
C LEU A 17 -2.73 -25.55 -8.81
N LEU A 18 -3.63 -25.97 -7.94
CA LEU A 18 -3.28 -26.55 -6.64
C LEU A 18 -2.69 -27.95 -6.88
N THR A 19 -1.35 -28.07 -6.85
CA THR A 19 -0.70 -29.38 -6.73
C THR A 19 -0.49 -29.68 -5.25
N VAL A 20 -1.30 -30.58 -4.72
CA VAL A 20 -1.07 -31.23 -3.44
C VAL A 20 0.07 -32.23 -3.64
N GLY A 21 1.27 -31.90 -3.13
CA GLY A 21 2.42 -32.79 -3.09
C GLY A 21 2.32 -33.74 -1.91
N ILE A 22 2.09 -35.02 -2.20
CA ILE A 22 2.25 -36.13 -1.24
C ILE A 22 3.73 -36.49 -1.19
N ALA A 23 4.34 -36.35 -0.02
CA ALA A 23 5.71 -36.81 0.24
C ALA A 23 5.74 -38.32 0.35
N ALA A 24 6.54 -38.99 -0.49
CA ALA A 24 6.95 -40.37 -0.32
C ALA A 24 8.46 -40.43 -0.09
N CYS A 25 8.84 -40.97 1.06
CA CYS A 25 10.23 -41.35 1.41
C CYS A 25 10.70 -42.57 0.66
N ALA A 26 12.00 -42.57 0.23
CA ALA A 26 12.89 -43.72 0.25
C ALA A 26 14.22 -43.43 -0.48
N PRO A 27 15.28 -44.27 -0.39
CA PRO A 27 16.40 -43.95 0.51
C PRO A 27 17.74 -43.73 -0.22
N ALA A 28 18.75 -43.38 0.58
CA ALA A 28 20.14 -43.12 0.21
C ALA A 28 20.87 -44.29 -0.46
N THR A 29 21.77 -43.98 -1.41
CA THR A 29 22.93 -44.84 -1.74
C THR A 29 24.20 -43.99 -1.86
N GLU A 30 25.27 -44.59 -1.33
CA GLU A 30 26.60 -44.05 -1.06
C GLU A 30 27.46 -43.73 -2.29
N ALA A 31 28.53 -43.05 -1.96
CA ALA A 31 29.65 -42.49 -2.72
C ALA A 31 30.49 -43.49 -3.54
N PRO A 32 31.51 -43.04 -4.30
CA PRO A 32 32.85 -43.10 -3.72
C PRO A 32 33.75 -41.87 -3.93
N ARG A 33 34.71 -41.77 -3.00
CA ARG A 33 35.90 -40.90 -2.99
C ARG A 33 36.88 -41.28 -4.10
N ASP A 34 37.62 -40.29 -4.60
CA ASP A 34 39.07 -40.52 -4.79
C ASP A 34 39.88 -39.20 -4.74
N THR A 35 41.02 -39.39 -4.23
CA THR A 35 42.14 -38.65 -3.68
C THR A 35 43.10 -38.05 -4.71
N SER A 36 43.77 -36.93 -4.35
CA SER A 36 45.22 -36.65 -4.40
C SER A 36 45.47 -35.17 -4.19
N ALA A 37 46.06 -34.69 -3.16
CA ALA A 37 47.47 -34.60 -2.70
C ALA A 37 48.36 -33.73 -3.60
N SER A 38 48.89 -32.63 -3.08
CA SER A 38 50.23 -32.32 -2.58
C SER A 38 50.53 -30.83 -2.68
N GLU A 39 50.95 -30.30 -1.63
CA GLU A 39 52.26 -29.80 -1.13
C GLU A 39 52.56 -28.34 -1.38
N THR A 40 52.69 -27.66 -0.32
CA THR A 40 53.79 -27.03 0.45
C THR A 40 54.37 -25.75 -0.14
N VAL A 41 54.53 -24.71 0.65
CA VAL A 41 55.68 -24.23 1.42
C VAL A 41 55.38 -22.88 2.08
N SER A 42 55.55 -22.77 3.39
CA SER A 42 55.91 -21.56 4.14
C SER A 42 57.45 -21.45 4.20
N PRO A 43 58.13 -20.37 4.67
CA PRO A 43 58.02 -19.86 6.03
C PRO A 43 58.35 -18.36 6.25
N GLU A 44 58.11 -17.95 7.52
CA GLU A 44 58.90 -17.07 8.42
C GLU A 44 59.01 -15.56 8.11
N THR A 45 58.75 -14.69 9.03
CA THR A 45 59.32 -14.46 10.38
C THR A 45 58.48 -13.40 11.16
N ALA A 46 58.31 -13.65 12.48
CA ALA A 46 58.04 -12.67 13.53
C ALA A 46 59.40 -12.16 14.08
N PRO A 47 59.48 -11.28 15.12
CA PRO A 47 58.52 -10.84 16.15
C PRO A 47 58.62 -9.33 16.50
N THR A 48 57.78 -8.76 17.35
CA THR A 48 58.06 -8.30 18.71
C THR A 48 56.87 -7.70 19.43
N GLU A 49 56.80 -8.01 20.69
CA GLU A 49 55.94 -7.66 21.79
C GLU A 49 55.62 -6.18 22.00
N ASP A 50 54.42 -5.84 22.52
CA ASP A 50 54.33 -5.38 23.91
C ASP A 50 52.86 -5.25 24.40
N THR A 51 52.69 -5.64 25.61
CA THR A 51 51.72 -5.60 26.71
C THR A 51 50.54 -4.63 26.67
N GLY A 52 49.36 -5.12 27.12
CA GLY A 52 48.54 -4.31 27.98
C GLY A 52 47.04 -4.59 28.01
N THR A 53 46.61 -5.40 28.97
CA THR A 53 45.34 -5.36 29.71
C THR A 53 44.02 -5.62 29.01
N GLY A 54 43.36 -6.67 29.50
CA GLY A 54 42.05 -7.18 29.11
C GLY A 54 40.89 -6.24 29.48
N ALA A 55 39.82 -6.41 28.67
CA ALA A 55 38.46 -6.16 29.10
C ALA A 55 37.54 -7.09 28.35
N SER A 56 36.74 -7.79 29.10
CA SER A 56 35.74 -8.75 28.69
C SER A 56 34.72 -8.14 27.72
N SER A 57 34.43 -8.81 26.62
CA SER A 57 33.26 -8.54 25.76
C SER A 57 32.04 -9.07 26.47
N GLU A 58 31.25 -8.22 27.11
CA GLU A 58 29.86 -8.48 27.40
C GLU A 58 29.04 -8.09 26.16
N GLU A 59 28.31 -9.06 25.63
CA GLU A 59 27.28 -8.91 24.63
C GLU A 59 26.15 -8.09 25.25
N ILE A 60 26.05 -6.80 24.90
CA ILE A 60 24.90 -5.94 25.25
C ILE A 60 23.89 -6.05 24.14
N THR A 61 22.89 -6.93 24.32
CA THR A 61 21.60 -6.85 23.66
C THR A 61 20.68 -5.98 24.52
N GLU A 62 20.82 -4.66 24.42
CA GLU A 62 19.82 -3.72 24.93
C GLU A 62 19.33 -2.87 23.76
N GLY A 63 18.00 -2.90 23.53
CA GLY A 63 17.32 -1.96 22.68
C GLY A 63 17.56 -0.56 23.24
N VAL A 64 18.14 0.31 22.44
CA VAL A 64 18.42 1.69 22.84
C VAL A 64 17.12 2.45 22.69
N ASP A 65 16.41 2.68 23.81
CA ASP A 65 15.36 3.68 23.90
C ASP A 65 16.00 5.06 23.73
N THR A 66 15.86 5.63 22.53
CA THR A 66 16.34 6.98 22.23
C THR A 66 15.18 7.94 22.35
N GLU A 67 15.23 8.87 23.28
CA GLU A 67 14.26 9.97 23.40
C GLU A 67 14.61 11.09 22.40
N ILE A 68 13.63 11.47 21.55
CA ILE A 68 13.72 12.63 20.68
C ILE A 68 12.71 13.67 21.17
N GLN A 69 13.17 14.88 21.50
CA GLN A 69 12.33 16.00 21.92
C GLN A 69 11.86 16.81 20.71
N THR A 70 10.56 16.83 20.46
CA THR A 70 9.87 17.87 19.71
C THR A 70 9.08 18.74 20.67
N GLU A 71 9.01 20.06 20.45
CA GLU A 71 8.52 21.12 21.38
C GLU A 71 7.49 20.65 22.43
N GLY A 72 7.97 20.07 23.56
CA GLY A 72 7.20 19.80 24.78
C GLY A 72 6.73 18.36 24.99
N GLU A 73 6.76 17.48 24.01
CA GLU A 73 6.38 16.08 24.16
C GLU A 73 7.57 15.15 23.86
N THR A 74 7.81 14.18 24.74
CA THR A 74 8.84 13.15 24.55
C THR A 74 8.16 11.85 24.16
N PHE A 75 8.50 11.30 22.98
CA PHE A 75 8.00 10.01 22.53
C PHE A 75 9.03 8.91 22.77
N LEU A 76 8.57 7.75 23.22
CA LEU A 76 9.38 6.54 23.19
C LEU A 76 9.53 6.10 21.74
N MET A 77 10.76 5.83 21.33
CA MET A 77 11.08 5.40 19.97
C MET A 77 11.35 3.90 19.93
N ASP A 78 10.86 3.25 18.90
CA ASP A 78 11.23 1.87 18.53
C ASP A 78 11.83 1.90 17.11
N THR A 79 12.27 0.76 16.61
CA THR A 79 12.85 0.64 15.28
C THR A 79 12.19 -0.48 14.48
N LEU A 80 12.16 -0.31 13.18
CA LEU A 80 11.72 -1.35 12.25
C LEU A 80 12.68 -1.50 11.06
N LYS A 81 12.51 -2.56 10.30
CA LYS A 81 13.06 -2.75 8.97
C LYS A 81 11.96 -3.16 8.01
N ASN A 82 12.05 -2.69 6.79
CA ASN A 82 11.19 -3.13 5.71
C ASN A 82 11.64 -4.48 5.11
N PRO A 83 10.72 -5.29 4.56
CA PRO A 83 9.26 -5.11 4.61
C PRO A 83 8.68 -5.48 5.98
N LEU A 84 7.54 -4.87 6.37
CA LEU A 84 6.83 -5.23 7.60
C LEU A 84 6.17 -6.60 7.50
N SER A 85 5.79 -7.02 6.30
CA SER A 85 5.13 -8.31 6.08
C SER A 85 6.13 -9.42 5.81
N ALA A 86 5.90 -10.59 6.41
CA ALA A 86 6.68 -11.80 6.11
C ALA A 86 6.25 -12.49 4.80
N GLY A 87 5.04 -12.20 4.33
CA GLY A 87 4.44 -12.71 3.09
C GLY A 87 3.91 -11.58 2.22
N SER A 88 3.23 -11.94 1.13
CA SER A 88 2.55 -10.99 0.26
C SER A 88 1.52 -10.17 1.06
N ALA A 89 1.60 -8.86 0.97
CA ALA A 89 0.67 -7.91 1.57
C ALA A 89 0.54 -6.70 0.63
N PRO A 90 -0.14 -6.88 -0.52
CA PRO A 90 -0.34 -5.82 -1.49
C PRO A 90 -1.36 -4.80 -1.02
N ASP A 91 -1.28 -3.59 -1.57
CA ASP A 91 -2.23 -2.51 -1.38
C ASP A 91 -2.38 -2.12 0.10
N PRO A 92 -1.24 -1.85 0.81
CA PRO A 92 -1.22 -1.75 2.25
C PRO A 92 -1.66 -0.38 2.75
N VAL A 93 -2.56 -0.40 3.71
CA VAL A 93 -3.02 0.77 4.46
C VAL A 93 -2.53 0.67 5.90
N VAL A 94 -1.98 1.76 6.44
CA VAL A 94 -1.65 1.90 7.86
C VAL A 94 -2.32 3.16 8.38
N VAL A 95 -2.91 3.10 9.55
CA VAL A 95 -3.40 4.26 10.31
C VAL A 95 -2.92 4.19 11.75
N CYS A 96 -2.76 5.35 12.42
CA CYS A 96 -2.44 5.45 13.83
C CYS A 96 -3.63 6.12 14.54
N HIS A 97 -4.20 5.46 15.56
CA HIS A 97 -5.34 5.96 16.31
C HIS A 97 -5.39 5.36 17.72
N ASP A 98 -5.72 6.19 18.72
CA ASP A 98 -5.93 5.80 20.12
C ASP A 98 -4.88 4.83 20.69
N GLY A 99 -3.61 5.13 20.49
CA GLY A 99 -2.51 4.35 21.06
C GLY A 99 -2.18 3.06 20.30
N TYR A 100 -2.68 2.91 19.08
CA TYR A 100 -2.40 1.74 18.23
C TYR A 100 -2.10 2.13 16.79
N TYR A 101 -1.29 1.30 16.14
CA TYR A 101 -1.22 1.20 14.69
C TYR A 101 -2.19 0.13 14.20
N TYR A 102 -2.91 0.43 13.16
CA TYR A 102 -3.81 -0.49 12.45
C TYR A 102 -3.33 -0.68 11.04
N ALA A 103 -3.48 -1.88 10.49
CA ALA A 103 -3.17 -2.15 9.09
C ALA A 103 -4.24 -3.02 8.44
N THR A 104 -4.41 -2.82 7.14
CA THR A 104 -5.17 -3.70 6.26
C THR A 104 -4.49 -3.77 4.89
N PHE A 105 -4.74 -4.83 4.15
CA PHE A 105 -4.19 -5.04 2.80
C PHE A 105 -5.04 -6.06 2.04
N THR A 106 -4.79 -6.26 0.76
CA THR A 106 -5.51 -7.24 -0.05
C THR A 106 -5.22 -8.67 0.39
N GLU A 107 -6.24 -9.37 0.89
CA GLU A 107 -6.21 -10.80 1.24
C GLU A 107 -7.08 -11.67 0.30
N ALA A 108 -7.72 -11.09 -0.71
CA ALA A 108 -8.54 -11.70 -1.76
C ALA A 108 -9.80 -12.46 -1.31
N LEU A 109 -9.83 -13.05 -0.10
CA LEU A 109 -10.94 -13.86 0.42
C LEU A 109 -11.81 -13.15 1.46
N GLY A 110 -11.46 -11.91 1.79
CA GLY A 110 -12.15 -11.12 2.80
C GLY A 110 -11.35 -9.89 3.17
N ILE A 111 -11.73 -9.26 4.27
CA ILE A 111 -11.03 -8.11 4.83
C ILE A 111 -10.73 -8.36 6.29
N ALA A 112 -9.46 -8.17 6.66
CA ALA A 112 -9.01 -8.19 8.04
C ALA A 112 -8.41 -6.84 8.41
N ILE A 113 -8.51 -6.49 9.70
CA ILE A 113 -7.77 -5.39 10.31
C ILE A 113 -6.80 -6.00 11.31
N TYR A 114 -5.55 -5.58 11.21
CA TYR A 114 -4.47 -5.92 12.11
C TYR A 114 -4.23 -4.75 13.06
N ARG A 115 -3.76 -5.02 14.28
CA ARG A 115 -3.51 -4.00 15.28
C ARG A 115 -2.31 -4.34 16.16
N SER A 116 -1.51 -3.32 16.47
CA SER A 116 -0.47 -3.37 17.50
C SER A 116 -0.18 -1.97 18.07
N ASN A 117 0.36 -1.90 19.26
CA ASN A 117 0.96 -0.67 19.79
C ASN A 117 2.37 -0.42 19.21
N LYS A 118 2.88 -1.31 18.37
CA LYS A 118 4.15 -1.19 17.64
C LYS A 118 3.95 -1.34 16.15
N LEU A 119 4.48 -0.39 15.38
CA LEU A 119 4.42 -0.47 13.91
C LEU A 119 5.17 -1.70 13.38
N SER A 120 6.28 -2.07 14.02
CA SER A 120 7.10 -3.24 13.64
C SER A 120 6.37 -4.58 13.77
N THR A 121 5.34 -4.67 14.62
CA THR A 121 4.57 -5.90 14.85
C THR A 121 3.10 -5.77 14.47
N VAL A 122 2.72 -4.72 13.73
CA VAL A 122 1.33 -4.42 13.39
C VAL A 122 0.62 -5.58 12.68
N LEU A 123 1.34 -6.38 11.91
CA LEU A 123 0.78 -7.53 11.17
C LEU A 123 0.81 -8.85 11.96
N THR A 124 1.37 -8.88 13.17
CA THR A 124 1.59 -10.13 13.91
C THR A 124 0.93 -10.20 15.29
N ASP A 125 0.62 -9.05 15.91
CA ASP A 125 0.12 -9.04 17.29
C ASP A 125 -1.37 -9.40 17.38
N GLU A 126 -2.23 -8.62 16.76
CA GLU A 126 -3.67 -8.85 16.82
C GLU A 126 -4.30 -8.75 15.41
N LYS A 127 -5.30 -9.59 15.16
CA LYS A 127 -6.06 -9.61 13.89
C LYS A 127 -7.53 -9.88 14.15
N ILE A 128 -8.39 -9.11 13.48
CA ILE A 128 -9.82 -9.43 13.35
C ILE A 128 -10.20 -9.55 11.88
N ILE A 129 -11.15 -10.43 11.58
CA ILE A 129 -11.77 -10.52 10.25
C ILE A 129 -13.08 -9.73 10.33
N ILE A 130 -13.17 -8.65 9.57
CA ILE A 130 -14.35 -7.78 9.51
C ILE A 130 -15.33 -8.17 8.41
N MET A 131 -14.85 -8.89 7.38
CA MET A 131 -15.68 -9.44 6.31
C MET A 131 -15.05 -10.72 5.74
N ASN A 132 -15.84 -11.76 5.56
CA ASN A 132 -15.53 -12.91 4.69
C ASN A 132 -16.33 -12.80 3.40
N LEU A 133 -15.98 -13.61 2.39
CA LEU A 133 -16.83 -13.78 1.19
C LEU A 133 -18.25 -14.16 1.63
N ASN A 134 -19.24 -13.59 0.96
CA ASN A 134 -20.65 -13.74 1.29
C ASN A 134 -21.52 -13.58 0.02
N GLU A 135 -22.83 -13.46 0.15
CA GLU A 135 -23.74 -13.30 -1.00
C GLU A 135 -23.55 -11.97 -1.75
N GLN A 136 -23.08 -10.93 -1.07
CA GLN A 136 -22.82 -9.63 -1.68
C GLN A 136 -21.45 -9.59 -2.37
N VAL A 137 -20.41 -10.15 -1.75
CA VAL A 137 -19.03 -10.12 -2.26
C VAL A 137 -18.51 -11.55 -2.32
N GLN A 138 -18.34 -12.07 -3.53
CA GLN A 138 -18.12 -13.49 -3.79
C GLN A 138 -16.69 -13.86 -4.19
N GLY A 139 -15.83 -12.86 -4.43
CA GLY A 139 -14.43 -13.04 -4.80
C GLY A 139 -13.73 -11.72 -5.09
N ASN A 140 -12.45 -11.77 -5.44
CA ASN A 140 -11.62 -10.62 -5.84
C ASN A 140 -11.73 -9.44 -4.87
N VAL A 141 -11.64 -9.70 -3.55
CA VAL A 141 -11.65 -8.61 -2.55
C VAL A 141 -10.29 -7.93 -2.59
N TRP A 142 -10.26 -6.67 -3.06
CA TRP A 142 -9.03 -5.93 -3.31
C TRP A 142 -9.03 -4.57 -2.66
N ALA A 143 -7.82 -4.09 -2.32
CA ALA A 143 -7.49 -2.75 -1.90
C ALA A 143 -8.43 -2.17 -0.83
N PRO A 144 -8.55 -2.79 0.35
CA PRO A 144 -9.32 -2.21 1.44
C PRO A 144 -8.61 -0.98 2.01
N GLU A 145 -9.30 0.17 2.05
CA GLU A 145 -8.83 1.39 2.72
C GLU A 145 -9.66 1.69 3.97
N LEU A 146 -9.00 1.99 5.08
CA LEU A 146 -9.61 2.29 6.39
C LEU A 146 -9.61 3.80 6.64
N HIS A 147 -10.79 4.41 6.70
CA HIS A 147 -11.00 5.84 6.86
C HIS A 147 -11.89 6.18 8.05
N TYR A 148 -11.47 7.16 8.84
CA TYR A 148 -12.33 7.76 9.87
C TYR A 148 -13.12 8.95 9.30
N ASN A 149 -14.40 9.01 9.63
CA ASN A 149 -15.24 10.17 9.30
C ASN A 149 -15.68 10.87 10.59
N PRO A 150 -15.17 12.08 10.87
CA PRO A 150 -15.45 12.80 12.12
C PRO A 150 -16.92 13.25 12.26
N THR A 151 -17.64 13.42 11.13
CA THR A 151 -19.04 13.82 11.16
C THR A 151 -19.95 12.73 11.70
N THR A 152 -19.66 11.48 11.38
CA THR A 152 -20.45 10.32 11.81
C THR A 152 -19.88 9.65 13.04
N ASP A 153 -18.66 9.99 13.43
CA ASP A 153 -17.87 9.33 14.47
C ASP A 153 -17.79 7.81 14.22
N ARG A 154 -17.43 7.44 12.97
CA ARG A 154 -17.36 6.06 12.49
C ARG A 154 -16.16 5.85 11.58
N TRP A 155 -15.74 4.58 11.53
CA TRP A 155 -14.78 4.09 10.55
C TRP A 155 -15.49 3.48 9.35
N TYR A 156 -14.93 3.72 8.19
CA TYR A 156 -15.40 3.17 6.93
C TYR A 156 -14.28 2.39 6.27
N VAL A 157 -14.61 1.23 5.73
CA VAL A 157 -13.70 0.48 4.87
C VAL A 157 -14.26 0.49 3.46
N TYR A 158 -13.49 1.07 2.55
CA TYR A 158 -13.77 1.04 1.12
C TYR A 158 -12.93 -0.05 0.48
N ALA A 159 -13.54 -0.90 -0.33
CA ALA A 159 -12.84 -1.97 -1.03
C ALA A 159 -13.57 -2.30 -2.33
N SER A 160 -12.96 -3.17 -3.14
CA SER A 160 -13.55 -3.68 -4.37
C SER A 160 -13.74 -5.19 -4.25
N GLY A 161 -14.77 -5.72 -4.92
CA GLY A 161 -14.99 -7.17 -4.93
C GLY A 161 -15.98 -7.60 -5.98
N SER A 162 -15.87 -8.86 -6.42
CA SER A 162 -16.76 -9.47 -7.41
C SER A 162 -18.10 -9.82 -6.80
N THR A 163 -19.18 -9.50 -7.50
CA THR A 163 -20.56 -9.81 -7.13
C THR A 163 -21.07 -11.13 -7.75
N ASN A 164 -20.26 -11.75 -8.60
CA ASN A 164 -20.55 -13.03 -9.26
C ASN A 164 -19.28 -13.91 -9.32
N GLY A 165 -19.04 -14.66 -8.24
CA GLY A 165 -17.86 -15.52 -8.13
C GLY A 165 -16.56 -14.72 -8.30
N TRP A 166 -15.72 -15.14 -9.26
CA TRP A 166 -14.43 -14.50 -9.58
C TRP A 166 -14.48 -13.73 -10.90
N GLU A 167 -15.68 -13.40 -11.39
CA GLU A 167 -15.83 -12.69 -12.67
C GLU A 167 -15.37 -11.23 -12.56
N PHE A 168 -14.34 -10.86 -13.32
CA PHE A 168 -13.76 -9.53 -13.33
C PHE A 168 -14.80 -8.42 -13.63
N ASN A 169 -15.66 -8.63 -14.62
CA ASN A 169 -16.69 -7.65 -15.00
C ASN A 169 -17.78 -7.44 -13.93
N SER A 170 -17.83 -8.30 -12.92
CA SER A 170 -18.74 -8.18 -11.79
C SER A 170 -18.16 -7.42 -10.60
N ILE A 171 -16.91 -6.93 -10.69
CA ILE A 171 -16.27 -6.16 -9.62
C ILE A 171 -17.01 -4.84 -9.40
N ARG A 172 -17.28 -4.54 -8.14
CA ARG A 172 -17.88 -3.29 -7.68
C ARG A 172 -17.14 -2.78 -6.45
N MET A 173 -17.04 -1.47 -6.35
CA MET A 173 -16.62 -0.82 -5.12
C MET A 173 -17.73 -0.90 -4.08
N PHE A 174 -17.37 -1.16 -2.83
CA PHE A 174 -18.33 -1.27 -1.73
C PHE A 174 -17.79 -0.62 -0.45
N CYS A 175 -18.71 -0.38 0.48
CA CYS A 175 -18.41 0.27 1.75
C CYS A 175 -18.91 -0.58 2.93
N LEU A 176 -18.03 -0.72 3.94
CA LEU A 176 -18.37 -1.21 5.27
C LEU A 176 -18.33 -0.03 6.26
N GLU A 177 -19.23 -0.01 7.24
CA GLU A 177 -19.28 0.99 8.32
C GLU A 177 -19.08 0.29 9.67
N SER A 178 -18.21 0.82 10.52
CA SER A 178 -18.04 0.32 11.89
C SER A 178 -19.29 0.56 12.73
N ARG A 179 -19.60 -0.35 13.65
CA ARG A 179 -20.74 -0.17 14.58
C ARG A 179 -20.46 0.89 15.65
N THR A 180 -19.21 1.14 15.95
CA THR A 180 -18.73 2.10 16.94
C THR A 180 -17.60 2.94 16.35
N ASN A 181 -17.02 3.83 17.13
CA ASN A 181 -15.81 4.58 16.77
C ASN A 181 -14.49 3.80 16.98
N ASP A 182 -14.56 2.53 17.31
CA ASP A 182 -13.40 1.63 17.38
C ASP A 182 -13.14 0.99 16.01
N PRO A 183 -11.97 1.25 15.36
CA PRO A 183 -11.62 0.64 14.08
C PRO A 183 -11.41 -0.89 14.19
N PHE A 184 -11.17 -1.41 15.38
CA PHE A 184 -10.97 -2.85 15.63
C PHE A 184 -12.26 -3.55 16.11
N GLY A 185 -13.42 -3.05 15.67
CA GLY A 185 -14.75 -3.53 16.03
C GLY A 185 -15.46 -4.27 14.90
N GLU A 186 -16.77 -4.43 15.10
CA GLU A 186 -17.65 -5.01 14.08
C GLU A 186 -18.00 -4.00 12.99
N TYR A 187 -18.15 -4.50 11.76
CA TYR A 187 -18.54 -3.72 10.58
C TYR A 187 -19.82 -4.24 9.96
N VAL A 188 -20.52 -3.35 9.27
CA VAL A 188 -21.76 -3.63 8.54
C VAL A 188 -21.58 -3.24 7.08
N PHE A 189 -21.95 -4.14 6.17
CA PHE A 189 -21.99 -3.84 4.75
C PHE A 189 -23.07 -2.78 4.46
N LYS A 190 -22.69 -1.63 3.91
CA LYS A 190 -23.58 -0.50 3.60
C LYS A 190 -24.14 -0.56 2.19
N GLY A 191 -23.43 -1.20 1.28
CA GLY A 191 -23.78 -1.34 -0.13
C GLY A 191 -22.60 -1.15 -1.06
N TYR A 192 -22.88 -1.31 -2.33
CA TYR A 192 -21.96 -0.89 -3.39
C TYR A 192 -22.04 0.63 -3.51
N THR A 193 -20.88 1.30 -3.56
CA THR A 193 -20.83 2.76 -3.63
C THR A 193 -21.31 3.29 -4.97
N ASP A 194 -21.19 2.44 -6.03
CA ASP A 194 -21.82 2.57 -7.33
C ASP A 194 -22.05 1.18 -7.93
N PRO A 195 -23.29 0.66 -7.92
CA PRO A 195 -23.58 -0.70 -8.34
C PRO A 195 -23.44 -0.94 -9.86
N ASP A 196 -23.46 0.11 -10.68
CA ASP A 196 -23.42 0.01 -12.12
C ASP A 196 -22.02 0.21 -12.71
N LEU A 197 -21.06 0.65 -11.89
CA LEU A 197 -19.74 1.03 -12.33
C LEU A 197 -18.71 -0.09 -12.13
N LEU A 198 -18.01 -0.45 -13.21
CA LEU A 198 -16.78 -1.25 -13.11
C LEU A 198 -15.60 -0.35 -12.76
N ALA A 199 -15.25 -0.34 -11.49
CA ALA A 199 -14.14 0.43 -10.94
C ALA A 199 -13.57 -0.25 -9.69
N ILE A 200 -12.36 0.16 -9.29
CA ILE A 200 -11.61 -0.35 -8.14
C ILE A 200 -10.92 0.78 -7.38
N ASP A 201 -10.33 0.48 -6.23
CA ASP A 201 -9.40 1.34 -5.51
C ASP A 201 -10.03 2.68 -5.09
N GLN A 202 -11.13 2.59 -4.35
CA GLN A 202 -11.84 3.77 -3.87
C GLN A 202 -11.16 4.35 -2.64
N THR A 203 -10.75 5.63 -2.74
CA THR A 203 -10.29 6.46 -1.62
C THR A 203 -11.24 7.61 -1.36
N VAL A 204 -11.18 8.23 -0.18
CA VAL A 204 -12.03 9.37 0.18
C VAL A 204 -11.22 10.52 0.79
N PHE A 205 -11.73 11.74 0.61
CA PHE A 205 -11.27 12.96 1.26
C PHE A 205 -12.46 13.72 1.82
N TYR A 206 -12.43 13.99 3.13
CA TYR A 206 -13.43 14.79 3.80
C TYR A 206 -12.92 16.22 3.99
N ASP A 207 -13.60 17.19 3.37
CA ASP A 207 -13.36 18.60 3.62
C ASP A 207 -14.22 19.07 4.80
N GLU A 208 -13.59 19.27 5.95
CA GLU A 208 -14.28 19.69 7.19
C GLU A 208 -14.93 21.07 7.05
N ALA A 209 -14.35 21.97 6.26
CA ALA A 209 -14.83 23.34 6.13
C ALA A 209 -16.18 23.41 5.38
N SER A 210 -16.36 22.61 4.34
CA SER A 210 -17.63 22.54 3.58
C SER A 210 -18.53 21.41 4.01
N GLY A 211 -18.01 20.43 4.79
CA GLY A 211 -18.69 19.19 5.11
C GLY A 211 -18.83 18.25 3.90
N THR A 212 -18.07 18.48 2.84
CA THR A 212 -18.16 17.70 1.60
C THR A 212 -17.25 16.47 1.66
N LEU A 213 -17.79 15.33 1.29
CA LEU A 213 -17.03 14.10 1.10
C LEU A 213 -16.75 13.90 -0.38
N TYR A 214 -15.48 13.85 -0.73
CA TYR A 214 -14.99 13.53 -2.08
C TYR A 214 -14.50 12.10 -2.12
N THR A 215 -14.56 11.49 -3.31
CA THR A 215 -13.96 10.19 -3.57
C THR A 215 -13.20 10.20 -4.88
N ALA A 216 -12.12 9.45 -4.94
CA ALA A 216 -11.42 9.13 -6.18
C ALA A 216 -11.31 7.61 -6.30
N PHE A 217 -11.30 7.10 -7.53
CA PHE A 217 -11.22 5.67 -7.80
C PHE A 217 -10.64 5.41 -9.19
N SER A 218 -10.18 4.19 -9.42
CA SER A 218 -9.71 3.72 -10.72
C SER A 218 -10.86 3.14 -11.53
N GLN A 219 -11.20 3.78 -12.65
CA GLN A 219 -12.27 3.36 -13.55
C GLN A 219 -11.72 2.72 -14.82
N PHE A 220 -12.28 1.59 -15.24
CA PHE A 220 -11.94 0.93 -16.50
C PHE A 220 -12.62 1.61 -17.68
N THR A 221 -11.84 2.07 -18.65
CA THR A 221 -12.32 2.79 -19.84
C THR A 221 -11.58 2.35 -21.11
N SER A 222 -11.98 2.87 -22.27
CA SER A 222 -11.25 2.67 -23.52
C SER A 222 -9.85 3.29 -23.54
N LYS A 223 -9.55 4.22 -22.61
CA LYS A 223 -8.23 4.83 -22.46
C LYS A 223 -7.28 4.00 -21.59
N GLY A 224 -7.76 2.96 -20.93
CA GLY A 224 -7.14 2.19 -19.86
C GLY A 224 -7.84 2.46 -18.53
N GLN A 225 -7.17 2.19 -17.41
CA GLN A 225 -7.61 2.59 -16.09
C GLN A 225 -7.33 4.09 -15.90
N VAL A 226 -8.33 4.83 -15.45
CA VAL A 226 -8.28 6.29 -15.32
C VAL A 226 -8.69 6.68 -13.90
N ILE A 227 -8.16 7.78 -13.36
CA ILE A 227 -8.63 8.30 -12.08
C ILE A 227 -9.85 9.19 -12.31
N THR A 228 -10.96 8.77 -11.74
CA THR A 228 -12.21 9.52 -11.69
C THR A 228 -12.42 10.06 -10.29
N LEU A 229 -12.71 11.35 -10.20
CA LEU A 229 -13.08 12.07 -8.99
C LEU A 229 -14.59 12.25 -8.94
N ALA A 230 -15.20 12.13 -7.77
CA ALA A 230 -16.63 12.34 -7.58
C ALA A 230 -16.92 13.00 -6.22
N VAL A 231 -18.11 13.59 -6.11
CA VAL A 231 -18.72 13.97 -4.82
C VAL A 231 -19.52 12.79 -4.30
N MET A 232 -19.49 12.54 -3.00
CA MET A 232 -20.35 11.55 -2.37
C MET A 232 -21.60 12.19 -1.76
N GLU A 233 -22.74 11.51 -1.88
CA GLU A 233 -23.99 11.94 -1.22
C GLU A 233 -23.99 11.62 0.28
N ASN A 234 -23.33 10.53 0.62
CA ASN A 234 -23.10 10.00 1.97
C ASN A 234 -21.89 9.05 1.90
N PRO A 235 -21.37 8.52 3.02
CA PRO A 235 -20.16 7.70 2.99
C PRO A 235 -20.21 6.43 2.14
N TRP A 236 -21.37 5.99 1.68
CA TRP A 236 -21.54 4.75 0.88
C TRP A 236 -22.27 4.96 -0.46
N THR A 237 -22.45 6.22 -0.91
CA THR A 237 -23.11 6.51 -2.19
C THR A 237 -22.36 7.57 -2.96
N ILE A 238 -21.88 7.23 -4.15
CA ILE A 238 -21.24 8.14 -5.08
C ILE A 238 -22.34 8.88 -5.89
N SER A 239 -22.28 10.20 -5.97
CA SER A 239 -23.20 10.99 -6.76
C SER A 239 -22.90 10.93 -8.27
N ASP A 240 -23.81 11.46 -9.08
CA ASP A 240 -23.60 11.59 -10.53
C ASP A 240 -22.58 12.69 -10.89
N ARG A 241 -22.17 13.53 -9.92
CA ARG A 241 -21.18 14.57 -10.14
C ARG A 241 -19.77 13.98 -10.16
N ARG A 242 -19.25 13.68 -11.35
CA ARG A 242 -17.98 12.99 -11.59
C ARG A 242 -17.14 13.69 -12.63
N VAL A 243 -15.81 13.54 -12.51
CA VAL A 243 -14.87 14.05 -13.51
C VAL A 243 -13.63 13.16 -13.61
N GLU A 244 -13.21 12.80 -14.83
CA GLU A 244 -11.93 12.17 -15.09
C GLU A 244 -10.81 13.20 -14.93
N ILE A 245 -9.94 13.02 -13.94
CA ILE A 245 -8.82 13.94 -13.65
C ILE A 245 -7.48 13.42 -14.14
N SER A 246 -7.33 12.10 -14.33
CA SER A 246 -6.10 11.50 -14.86
C SER A 246 -6.40 10.31 -15.75
N TYR A 247 -5.57 10.12 -16.79
CA TYR A 247 -5.51 8.92 -17.61
C TYR A 247 -4.04 8.61 -17.95
N PRO A 248 -3.68 7.37 -18.33
CA PRO A 248 -2.32 7.00 -18.73
C PRO A 248 -1.89 7.77 -19.98
N LYS A 249 -1.16 8.86 -19.78
CA LYS A 249 -0.71 9.78 -20.83
C LYS A 249 0.74 9.54 -21.18
N TYR A 250 1.61 9.41 -20.16
CA TYR A 250 3.05 9.33 -20.32
C TYR A 250 3.50 7.88 -20.56
N SER A 251 4.71 7.69 -21.07
CA SER A 251 5.26 6.35 -21.34
C SER A 251 5.48 5.53 -20.08
N TRP A 252 5.88 6.18 -18.99
CA TRP A 252 6.09 5.53 -17.69
C TRP A 252 4.78 5.02 -17.02
N GLU A 253 3.61 5.46 -17.50
CA GLU A 253 2.31 4.99 -17.03
C GLU A 253 1.78 3.79 -17.85
N LYS A 254 2.59 3.25 -18.77
CA LYS A 254 2.16 2.26 -19.75
C LYS A 254 3.11 1.07 -19.82
N GLN A 255 3.75 0.76 -18.72
CA GLN A 255 4.71 -0.32 -18.63
C GLN A 255 4.09 -1.56 -17.94
N GLY A 256 4.79 -2.67 -18.02
CA GLY A 256 4.21 -3.97 -17.75
C GLY A 256 3.47 -4.47 -18.99
N LYS A 257 3.32 -5.78 -19.11
CA LYS A 257 2.64 -6.39 -20.27
C LYS A 257 1.73 -7.52 -19.83
N THR A 258 0.51 -7.50 -20.34
CA THR A 258 -0.38 -8.64 -20.29
C THR A 258 -0.63 -9.12 -21.72
N GLU A 259 -0.40 -10.39 -21.98
CA GLU A 259 -0.50 -11.00 -23.32
C GLU A 259 0.31 -10.26 -24.41
N GLY A 260 1.46 -9.68 -24.02
CA GLY A 260 2.35 -8.95 -24.93
C GLY A 260 1.93 -7.50 -25.24
N LYS A 261 0.82 -7.01 -24.66
CA LYS A 261 0.36 -5.62 -24.80
C LYS A 261 0.76 -4.80 -23.59
N ASP A 262 1.13 -3.55 -23.84
CA ASP A 262 1.45 -2.60 -22.79
C ASP A 262 0.21 -2.29 -21.97
N GLU A 263 0.38 -2.30 -20.65
CA GLU A 263 -0.66 -1.87 -19.71
C GLU A 263 -0.80 -0.35 -19.70
N ARG A 264 -2.02 0.10 -19.48
CA ARG A 264 -2.37 1.52 -19.45
C ARG A 264 -3.12 1.79 -18.16
N VAL A 265 -2.38 2.06 -17.09
CA VAL A 265 -2.89 2.06 -15.72
C VAL A 265 -2.62 3.38 -15.03
N ASN A 266 -3.67 3.98 -14.50
CA ASN A 266 -3.67 4.88 -13.35
C ASN A 266 -4.67 4.29 -12.33
N GLU A 267 -4.17 3.82 -11.19
CA GLU A 267 -4.96 3.16 -10.15
C GLU A 267 -4.47 3.55 -8.74
N GLY A 268 -5.05 2.96 -7.69
CA GLY A 268 -4.65 3.19 -6.31
C GLY A 268 -4.56 4.68 -5.96
N PRO A 269 -5.59 5.52 -6.25
CA PRO A 269 -5.53 6.93 -5.88
C PRO A 269 -5.56 7.09 -4.37
N VAL A 270 -4.82 8.04 -3.81
CA VAL A 270 -4.90 8.43 -2.40
C VAL A 270 -4.78 9.94 -2.26
N PHE A 271 -5.66 10.54 -1.47
CA PHE A 271 -5.58 11.96 -1.15
C PHE A 271 -4.57 12.21 -0.03
N LEU A 272 -3.84 13.32 -0.16
CA LEU A 272 -3.02 13.87 0.90
C LEU A 272 -3.29 15.37 1.01
N CYS A 273 -3.92 15.77 2.12
CA CYS A 273 -4.11 17.17 2.47
C CYS A 273 -3.20 17.51 3.66
N LYS A 274 -2.19 18.32 3.44
CA LYS A 274 -1.24 18.75 4.48
C LYS A 274 -0.91 20.23 4.29
N ASN A 275 -0.90 20.98 5.39
CA ASN A 275 -0.58 22.42 5.38
C ASN A 275 -1.42 23.24 4.36
N GLY A 276 -2.70 22.92 4.22
CA GLY A 276 -3.60 23.56 3.26
C GLY A 276 -3.31 23.26 1.79
N ARG A 277 -2.52 22.23 1.50
CA ARG A 277 -2.26 21.74 0.13
C ARG A 277 -2.91 20.38 -0.06
N LEU A 278 -3.81 20.28 -1.03
CA LEU A 278 -4.41 19.03 -1.45
C LEU A 278 -3.66 18.46 -2.65
N THR A 279 -3.26 17.22 -2.53
CA THR A 279 -2.67 16.43 -3.61
C THR A 279 -3.39 15.09 -3.70
N LEU A 280 -3.29 14.44 -4.86
CA LEU A 280 -3.71 13.07 -5.06
C LEU A 280 -2.56 12.32 -5.71
N LEU A 281 -2.07 11.29 -5.02
CA LEU A 281 -1.12 10.36 -5.60
C LEU A 281 -1.90 9.22 -6.25
N TYR A 282 -1.31 8.60 -7.26
CA TYR A 282 -1.88 7.45 -7.94
C TYR A 282 -0.76 6.53 -8.41
N SER A 283 -1.06 5.27 -8.57
CA SER A 283 -0.13 4.29 -9.10
C SER A 283 -0.26 4.16 -10.60
N ALA A 284 0.82 3.81 -11.26
CA ALA A 284 0.88 3.69 -12.71
C ALA A 284 1.70 2.48 -13.16
N SER A 285 1.38 1.96 -14.34
CA SER A 285 1.91 0.72 -14.92
C SER A 285 1.29 -0.54 -14.30
N GLY A 286 1.67 -1.73 -14.73
CA GLY A 286 1.15 -2.98 -14.18
C GLY A 286 1.75 -3.28 -12.81
N CYS A 287 0.92 -3.52 -11.79
CA CYS A 287 1.33 -3.76 -10.41
C CYS A 287 2.18 -5.03 -10.20
N TRP A 288 2.19 -5.95 -11.18
CA TRP A 288 3.05 -7.14 -11.22
C TRP A 288 4.43 -6.89 -11.80
N SER A 289 4.71 -5.68 -12.24
CA SER A 289 5.95 -5.32 -12.93
C SER A 289 6.85 -4.44 -12.07
N GLN A 290 8.16 -4.53 -12.31
CA GLN A 290 9.14 -3.66 -11.67
C GLN A 290 8.95 -2.16 -11.96
N TYR A 291 8.12 -1.83 -12.94
CA TYR A 291 7.87 -0.46 -13.41
C TYR A 291 6.69 0.22 -12.69
N TYR A 292 6.00 -0.49 -11.80
CA TYR A 292 4.95 0.11 -10.98
C TYR A 292 5.54 1.24 -10.15
N CYS A 293 4.89 2.40 -10.13
CA CYS A 293 5.43 3.63 -9.56
C CYS A 293 4.28 4.59 -9.20
N LEU A 294 4.60 5.65 -8.46
CA LEU A 294 3.63 6.67 -8.09
C LEU A 294 3.75 7.93 -8.96
N GLY A 295 2.60 8.43 -9.41
CA GLY A 295 2.43 9.74 -10.00
C GLY A 295 1.72 10.70 -9.04
N LEU A 296 1.76 12.00 -9.36
CA LEU A 296 1.19 13.07 -8.54
C LEU A 296 0.26 13.95 -9.36
N LEU A 297 -0.91 14.24 -8.80
CA LEU A 297 -1.84 15.30 -9.21
C LEU A 297 -1.84 16.38 -8.11
N GLU A 298 -1.43 17.58 -8.47
CA GLU A 298 -1.44 18.76 -7.61
C GLU A 298 -2.74 19.51 -7.81
N PHE A 299 -3.50 19.73 -6.72
CA PHE A 299 -4.65 20.61 -6.75
C PHE A 299 -4.20 22.07 -6.68
N THR A 300 -4.67 22.88 -7.64
CA THR A 300 -4.29 24.28 -7.81
C THR A 300 -5.47 25.25 -7.65
N GLY A 301 -6.63 24.73 -7.22
CA GLY A 301 -7.79 25.56 -6.88
C GLY A 301 -7.58 26.43 -5.64
N GLU A 302 -8.37 27.45 -5.48
CA GLU A 302 -8.27 28.39 -4.36
C GLU A 302 -8.95 27.90 -3.09
N ASP A 303 -9.93 27.01 -3.23
CA ASP A 303 -10.71 26.43 -2.14
C ASP A 303 -11.08 24.96 -2.44
N TYR A 304 -11.65 24.28 -1.45
CA TYR A 304 -12.11 22.90 -1.59
C TYR A 304 -13.61 22.78 -1.83
N ALA A 305 -14.28 23.86 -2.26
CA ALA A 305 -15.66 23.79 -2.67
C ALA A 305 -15.87 22.84 -3.87
N PRO A 306 -17.06 22.20 -3.98
CA PRO A 306 -17.31 21.23 -5.04
C PRO A 306 -17.10 21.76 -6.47
N ASP A 307 -17.34 23.04 -6.74
CA ASP A 307 -17.10 23.62 -8.06
C ASP A 307 -15.60 23.77 -8.37
N SER A 308 -14.79 23.97 -7.35
CA SER A 308 -13.34 24.08 -7.47
C SER A 308 -12.69 22.69 -7.60
N VAL A 309 -13.00 21.77 -6.67
CA VAL A 309 -12.41 20.41 -6.63
C VAL A 309 -12.81 19.60 -7.86
N MET A 310 -14.08 19.71 -8.30
CA MET A 310 -14.58 18.99 -9.48
C MET A 310 -14.22 19.66 -10.81
N ASN A 311 -13.48 20.75 -10.79
CA ASN A 311 -12.94 21.35 -12.00
C ASN A 311 -11.61 20.69 -12.40
N LYS A 312 -11.63 19.91 -13.48
CA LYS A 312 -10.44 19.23 -13.99
C LYS A 312 -9.24 20.14 -14.22
N SER A 313 -9.48 21.43 -14.56
CA SER A 313 -8.40 22.38 -14.83
C SER A 313 -7.62 22.76 -13.57
N ASN A 314 -8.16 22.49 -12.40
CA ASN A 314 -7.52 22.73 -11.12
C ASN A 314 -6.63 21.55 -10.68
N TRP A 315 -6.53 20.49 -11.48
CA TRP A 315 -5.66 19.34 -11.23
C TRP A 315 -4.51 19.29 -12.22
N LYS A 316 -3.32 19.58 -11.73
CA LYS A 316 -2.09 19.56 -12.51
C LYS A 316 -1.40 18.21 -12.35
N LYS A 317 -1.34 17.45 -13.44
CA LYS A 317 -0.64 16.17 -13.49
C LYS A 317 0.86 16.38 -13.71
N HIS A 318 1.69 15.81 -12.82
CA HIS A 318 3.14 15.81 -12.98
C HIS A 318 3.53 14.86 -14.13
N ASN A 319 4.62 15.20 -14.85
CA ASN A 319 5.02 14.50 -16.06
C ASN A 319 6.09 13.41 -15.84
N GLN A 320 6.55 13.26 -14.60
CA GLN A 320 7.48 12.24 -14.14
C GLN A 320 6.88 11.51 -12.94
N PRO A 321 7.27 10.26 -12.67
CA PRO A 321 6.95 9.61 -11.43
C PRO A 321 7.57 10.38 -10.25
N VAL A 322 6.92 10.33 -9.09
CA VAL A 322 7.41 10.94 -7.84
C VAL A 322 7.97 9.91 -6.87
N PHE A 323 7.78 8.62 -7.18
CA PHE A 323 8.31 7.50 -6.41
C PHE A 323 8.39 6.27 -7.32
N GLU A 324 9.58 5.72 -7.48
CA GLU A 324 9.84 4.59 -8.38
C GLU A 324 10.91 3.65 -7.80
N ALA A 325 11.16 2.55 -8.46
CA ALA A 325 12.11 1.54 -8.00
C ALA A 325 13.51 2.10 -7.74
N ALA A 326 14.02 1.87 -6.53
CA ALA A 326 15.37 2.19 -6.10
C ALA A 326 15.81 1.28 -4.95
N ASN A 327 17.11 1.26 -4.62
CA ASN A 327 17.68 0.58 -3.46
C ASN A 327 17.27 -0.90 -3.34
N GLU A 328 17.18 -1.60 -4.47
CA GLU A 328 16.75 -3.01 -4.59
C GLU A 328 15.30 -3.24 -4.12
N VAL A 329 14.46 -2.23 -4.17
CA VAL A 329 13.01 -2.31 -4.00
C VAL A 329 12.35 -1.94 -5.32
N PHE A 330 11.57 -2.85 -5.88
CA PHE A 330 11.00 -2.75 -7.23
C PHE A 330 9.48 -2.68 -7.18
N GLY A 331 8.85 -2.18 -8.24
CA GLY A 331 7.41 -2.20 -8.41
C GLY A 331 6.68 -1.55 -7.23
N VAL A 332 7.12 -0.36 -6.83
CA VAL A 332 6.64 0.37 -5.66
C VAL A 332 5.40 1.17 -5.98
N GLY A 333 4.35 1.02 -5.19
CA GLY A 333 3.11 1.77 -5.43
C GLY A 333 1.98 1.33 -4.52
N HIS A 334 0.76 1.71 -4.90
CA HIS A 334 -0.48 1.51 -4.15
C HIS A 334 -0.29 1.92 -2.69
N CYS A 335 -0.11 3.22 -2.50
CA CYS A 335 0.29 3.78 -1.21
C CYS A 335 -0.89 4.29 -0.41
N PHE A 336 -0.65 4.46 0.89
CA PHE A 336 -1.52 5.20 1.80
C PHE A 336 -0.69 6.09 2.72
N PHE A 337 -1.27 7.20 3.21
CA PHE A 337 -0.58 8.10 4.13
C PHE A 337 -1.17 8.01 5.52
N PHE A 338 -0.30 8.04 6.52
CA PHE A 338 -0.70 8.09 7.92
C PHE A 338 0.18 9.07 8.70
N THR A 339 -0.33 9.54 9.83
CA THR A 339 0.39 10.42 10.74
C THR A 339 0.80 9.60 11.95
N THR A 340 2.06 9.67 12.31
CA THR A 340 2.63 9.05 13.52
C THR A 340 2.31 9.89 14.76
N PRO A 341 2.44 9.35 15.99
CA PRO A 341 2.13 10.08 17.22
C PRO A 341 2.84 11.42 17.39
N ASP A 342 4.06 11.56 16.87
CA ASP A 342 4.84 12.82 16.87
C ASP A 342 4.44 13.81 15.77
N GLY A 343 3.39 13.51 14.99
CA GLY A 343 2.85 14.38 13.95
C GLY A 343 3.54 14.26 12.59
N GLU A 344 4.54 13.40 12.44
CA GLU A 344 5.19 13.16 11.15
C GLU A 344 4.24 12.43 10.18
N THR A 345 4.41 12.70 8.91
CA THR A 345 3.66 12.01 7.85
C THR A 345 4.50 10.87 7.28
N TRP A 346 3.89 9.70 7.23
CA TRP A 346 4.50 8.49 6.69
C TRP A 346 3.68 7.97 5.52
N ILE A 347 4.32 7.16 4.69
CA ILE A 347 3.70 6.42 3.58
C ILE A 347 3.81 4.92 3.85
N SER A 348 2.70 4.18 3.68
CA SER A 348 2.72 2.74 3.45
C SER A 348 2.55 2.48 1.96
N TYR A 349 3.23 1.47 1.44
CA TYR A 349 3.18 1.09 0.03
C TYR A 349 3.58 -0.37 -0.14
N HIS A 350 3.25 -0.99 -1.26
CA HIS A 350 3.86 -2.27 -1.55
C HIS A 350 5.09 -2.13 -2.45
N GLY A 351 6.02 -3.07 -2.29
CA GLY A 351 7.21 -3.20 -3.10
C GLY A 351 7.64 -4.65 -3.25
N MET A 352 8.45 -4.94 -4.26
CA MET A 352 8.97 -6.26 -4.59
C MET A 352 10.46 -6.35 -4.27
N ALA A 353 10.91 -7.54 -3.85
CA ALA A 353 12.32 -7.81 -3.56
C ALA A 353 13.15 -8.07 -4.82
N THR A 354 12.52 -8.47 -5.91
CA THR A 354 13.15 -8.71 -7.22
C THR A 354 12.26 -8.17 -8.33
N PRO A 355 12.83 -7.79 -9.49
CA PRO A 355 12.06 -7.17 -10.58
C PRO A 355 11.03 -8.10 -11.23
N ASP A 356 11.12 -9.40 -11.03
CA ASP A 356 10.29 -10.45 -11.61
C ASP A 356 9.43 -11.18 -10.58
N ALA A 357 9.29 -10.64 -9.37
CA ALA A 357 8.54 -11.27 -8.29
C ALA A 357 7.02 -11.42 -8.60
N GLY A 358 6.47 -10.57 -9.45
CA GLY A 358 5.07 -10.61 -9.86
C GLY A 358 4.10 -10.26 -8.73
N GLU A 359 2.81 -10.51 -8.93
CA GLU A 359 1.76 -10.14 -7.98
C GLU A 359 1.94 -10.72 -6.59
N GLY A 360 2.38 -11.98 -6.48
CA GLY A 360 2.59 -12.66 -5.20
C GLY A 360 3.80 -12.18 -4.40
N GLY A 361 4.65 -11.37 -5.01
CA GLY A 361 5.86 -10.83 -4.40
C GLY A 361 5.75 -9.39 -3.90
N ARG A 362 4.54 -8.87 -3.73
CA ARG A 362 4.28 -7.53 -3.20
C ARG A 362 4.23 -7.57 -1.67
N TYR A 363 5.20 -6.93 -1.03
CA TYR A 363 5.33 -6.86 0.44
C TYR A 363 4.99 -5.46 0.93
N MET A 364 4.53 -5.34 2.18
CA MET A 364 4.25 -4.06 2.82
C MET A 364 5.55 -3.37 3.27
N TYR A 365 5.72 -2.13 2.85
CA TYR A 365 6.79 -1.21 3.23
C TYR A 365 6.20 0.05 3.86
N VAL A 366 6.96 0.70 4.73
CA VAL A 366 6.65 2.01 5.30
C VAL A 366 7.90 2.88 5.36
N GLN A 367 7.72 4.19 5.27
CA GLN A 367 8.80 5.15 5.52
C GLN A 367 8.25 6.54 5.81
N PRO A 368 9.01 7.40 6.53
CA PRO A 368 8.67 8.82 6.65
C PRO A 368 8.78 9.54 5.32
N ILE A 369 8.00 10.59 5.14
CA ILE A 369 8.11 11.52 4.02
C ILE A 369 8.33 12.94 4.52
N SER A 370 8.79 13.81 3.64
CA SER A 370 8.92 15.24 3.90
C SER A 370 8.07 16.05 2.93
N PHE A 371 8.10 17.37 3.09
CA PHE A 371 7.40 18.31 2.23
C PHE A 371 8.38 19.38 1.74
N ASP A 372 8.22 19.79 0.50
CA ASP A 372 9.00 20.90 -0.05
C ASP A 372 8.50 22.27 0.47
N MET A 373 9.18 23.35 0.08
CA MET A 373 8.80 24.70 0.47
C MET A 373 7.42 25.15 -0.05
N GLN A 374 6.88 24.45 -1.02
CA GLN A 374 5.53 24.65 -1.57
C GLN A 374 4.48 23.78 -0.87
N GLY A 375 4.90 22.90 0.06
CA GLY A 375 4.04 21.97 0.77
C GLY A 375 3.66 20.73 -0.04
N LEU A 376 4.35 20.45 -1.14
CA LEU A 376 4.16 19.21 -1.90
C LEU A 376 4.94 18.06 -1.25
N PRO A 377 4.40 16.82 -1.29
CA PRO A 377 5.07 15.67 -0.71
C PRO A 377 6.37 15.33 -1.45
N VAL A 378 7.43 15.08 -0.67
CA VAL A 378 8.73 14.58 -1.14
C VAL A 378 8.89 13.19 -0.56
N LEU A 379 8.63 12.16 -1.37
CA LEU A 379 8.61 10.77 -0.93
C LEU A 379 10.03 10.18 -0.78
N GLY A 380 11.04 10.80 -1.42
CA GLY A 380 12.40 10.28 -1.51
C GLY A 380 12.47 9.05 -2.41
N GLU A 381 13.39 8.15 -2.08
CA GLU A 381 13.50 6.83 -2.69
C GLU A 381 13.00 5.75 -1.72
N PRO A 382 12.52 4.59 -2.20
CA PRO A 382 12.24 3.45 -1.33
C PRO A 382 13.46 3.12 -0.47
N LEU A 383 13.26 3.04 0.85
CA LEU A 383 14.35 2.67 1.77
C LEU A 383 14.72 1.20 1.58
N SER A 384 16.03 0.91 1.56
CA SER A 384 16.52 -0.47 1.42
C SER A 384 16.05 -1.33 2.60
N ARG A 385 15.97 -2.63 2.39
CA ARG A 385 15.54 -3.61 3.40
C ARG A 385 16.48 -3.71 4.61
N ASP A 386 17.70 -3.20 4.49
CA ASP A 386 18.69 -3.18 5.58
C ASP A 386 18.62 -1.91 6.43
N THR A 387 17.90 -0.89 5.95
CA THR A 387 17.75 0.38 6.67
C THR A 387 16.96 0.19 7.95
N VAL A 388 17.54 0.61 9.07
CA VAL A 388 16.84 0.69 10.37
C VAL A 388 16.10 2.02 10.42
N ILE A 389 14.80 1.97 10.61
CA ILE A 389 13.92 3.15 10.60
C ILE A 389 13.38 3.35 12.02
N PRO A 390 13.75 4.45 12.70
CA PRO A 390 13.14 4.79 13.98
C PRO A 390 11.71 5.28 13.77
N TYR A 391 10.80 4.95 14.71
CA TYR A 391 9.42 5.42 14.71
C TYR A 391 8.89 5.60 16.14
N PRO A 392 7.96 6.54 16.40
CA PRO A 392 7.41 6.78 17.71
C PRO A 392 6.39 5.70 18.10
N LEU A 393 6.39 5.31 19.38
CA LEU A 393 5.36 4.44 19.95
C LEU A 393 4.10 5.25 20.27
N PRO A 394 2.90 4.78 19.92
CA PRO A 394 1.65 5.40 20.31
C PRO A 394 1.43 5.32 21.84
N GLY A 395 0.91 6.38 22.44
CA GLY A 395 0.50 6.38 23.85
C GLY A 395 1.59 6.61 24.88
N ALA A 396 2.79 7.00 24.48
CA ALA A 396 3.93 7.27 25.37
C ALA A 396 4.32 8.75 25.40
N ALA A 397 3.36 9.69 25.34
CA ALA A 397 3.62 11.05 25.74
C ALA A 397 3.62 11.11 27.29
N SER A 398 4.76 11.37 27.89
CA SER A 398 4.95 11.51 29.35
C SER A 398 4.61 12.91 29.86
#